data_15b12c7f529d370129dd27b46f9eef8a
#
_entry.id   15b12c7f529d370129dd27b46f9eef8a
#
_cell.length_a   1.000
_cell.length_b   1.000
_cell.length_c   1.000
_cell.angle_alpha   90.00
_cell.angle_beta   90.00
_cell.angle_gamma   90.00
#
_symmetry.space_group_name_H-M   'P 1'
#
loop_
_entity.id
_entity.type
_entity.pdbx_description
1 polymer ?
#
loop_
_entity_poly.entity_id
_entity_poly.type
_entity_poly.pdbx_seq_one_letter_code
_entity_poly.pdbx_strand_id
1 'polypeptide(L)'
;MSTETDVLVLGGAGVDTIVYVPELPLPFADSYMVPRIEMRAGQTGDFVALGLSALGLRTHHLDMIGADHAGDLIRALHRDRGIPLTEVPLPGGTKRAVNLVGPDGRRLSLYDDSRSHEADRLPEETVRALAAVSRHAHVSITYPCAFALPLLREAGLTVSTDLHNWDGTNPYHEPFAHEADVVFVSTTALADPERTMRQIAERGRARVVVATAGAEGAYLLADGEITHVPVVTPPAPVIDSNGAGDAFASGFLLGWLSGEPAARCARYGAIAGAFACTVPATGTDSIGRDALLARLAELDAAAAGAGA
;
A
#
# COMPACT_ATOMS: atom_id res chain seq x y z
N MET A 1 13.05 18.39 -18.34
CA MET A 1 13.49 18.50 -16.94
C MET A 1 13.93 17.12 -16.50
N SER A 2 15.01 16.98 -15.75
CA SER A 2 15.39 15.65 -15.25
C SER A 2 14.40 15.24 -14.16
N THR A 3 13.92 14.00 -14.22
CA THR A 3 13.02 13.43 -13.21
C THR A 3 13.81 13.19 -11.93
N GLU A 4 13.46 13.87 -10.85
CA GLU A 4 14.18 13.79 -9.56
C GLU A 4 13.60 12.73 -8.65
N THR A 5 12.32 12.37 -8.85
CA THR A 5 11.55 11.42 -8.06
C THR A 5 11.06 10.28 -8.96
N ASP A 6 11.25 9.03 -8.54
CA ASP A 6 10.72 7.88 -9.24
C ASP A 6 9.24 7.68 -8.90
N VAL A 7 8.88 7.80 -7.61
CA VAL A 7 7.49 7.67 -7.15
C VAL A 7 7.13 8.79 -6.17
N LEU A 8 6.08 9.53 -6.51
CA LEU A 8 5.39 10.43 -5.60
C LEU A 8 4.27 9.64 -4.90
N VAL A 9 4.35 9.47 -3.59
CA VAL A 9 3.29 8.87 -2.78
C VAL A 9 2.39 9.98 -2.25
N LEU A 10 1.08 9.88 -2.47
CA LEU A 10 0.10 10.84 -1.98
C LEU A 10 -0.80 10.21 -0.94
N GLY A 11 -0.87 10.82 0.24
CA GLY A 11 -1.76 10.42 1.31
C GLY A 11 -1.33 9.15 2.04
N GLY A 12 -2.16 8.71 2.97
CA GLY A 12 -1.98 7.45 3.71
C GLY A 12 -0.92 7.50 4.81
N ALA A 13 -0.50 8.70 5.26
CA ALA A 13 0.26 8.85 6.47
C ALA A 13 -0.65 8.81 7.71
N GLY A 14 -0.21 8.16 8.77
CA GLY A 14 -0.96 8.09 10.01
C GLY A 14 -0.23 7.34 11.12
N VAL A 15 -0.88 7.23 12.28
CA VAL A 15 -0.35 6.52 13.44
C VAL A 15 -1.33 5.43 13.87
N ASP A 16 -0.82 4.22 14.01
CA ASP A 16 -1.56 3.07 14.50
C ASP A 16 -1.29 2.82 15.97
N THR A 17 -2.34 2.58 16.74
CA THR A 17 -2.26 1.95 18.07
C THR A 17 -2.55 0.47 17.91
N ILE A 18 -1.57 -0.38 18.14
CA ILE A 18 -1.65 -1.83 17.95
C ILE A 18 -1.88 -2.50 19.29
N VAL A 19 -2.96 -3.28 19.37
CA VAL A 19 -3.37 -4.00 20.58
C VAL A 19 -3.47 -5.48 20.26
N TYR A 20 -2.62 -6.30 20.87
CA TYR A 20 -2.72 -7.76 20.75
C TYR A 20 -3.81 -8.27 21.69
N VAL A 21 -4.88 -8.82 21.13
CA VAL A 21 -6.05 -9.31 21.89
C VAL A 21 -6.05 -10.84 21.97
N PRO A 22 -6.70 -11.42 23.02
CA PRO A 22 -6.71 -12.88 23.21
C PRO A 22 -7.49 -13.62 22.12
N GLU A 23 -8.48 -12.97 21.50
CA GLU A 23 -9.32 -13.53 20.43
C GLU A 23 -10.00 -12.43 19.60
N LEU A 24 -10.44 -12.77 18.38
CA LEU A 24 -11.31 -11.94 17.54
C LEU A 24 -12.45 -12.81 16.98
N PRO A 25 -13.72 -12.35 17.04
CA PRO A 25 -14.18 -11.09 17.67
C PRO A 25 -13.95 -11.08 19.17
N LEU A 26 -13.68 -9.88 19.72
CA LEU A 26 -13.51 -9.69 21.16
C LEU A 26 -14.90 -9.73 21.83
N PRO A 27 -15.19 -10.66 22.77
CA PRO A 27 -16.44 -10.68 23.51
C PRO A 27 -16.65 -9.41 24.32
N PHE A 28 -17.90 -9.10 24.64
CA PHE A 28 -18.18 -7.97 25.51
C PHE A 28 -17.69 -8.26 26.94
N ALA A 29 -16.85 -7.37 27.48
CA ALA A 29 -16.41 -7.35 28.88
C ALA A 29 -16.11 -5.91 29.30
N ASP A 30 -16.10 -5.64 30.59
CA ASP A 30 -15.77 -4.32 31.13
C ASP A 30 -14.31 -3.94 30.87
N SER A 31 -13.41 -4.93 30.92
CA SER A 31 -11.98 -4.72 30.70
C SER A 31 -11.25 -5.99 30.23
N TYR A 32 -10.16 -5.79 29.51
CA TYR A 32 -9.23 -6.85 29.13
C TYR A 32 -7.81 -6.46 29.54
N MET A 33 -7.10 -7.39 30.16
CA MET A 33 -5.65 -7.31 30.30
C MET A 33 -5.02 -7.89 29.03
N VAL A 34 -4.28 -7.06 28.31
CA VAL A 34 -3.62 -7.45 27.06
C VAL A 34 -2.10 -7.46 27.24
N PRO A 35 -1.38 -8.32 26.50
CA PRO A 35 0.07 -8.44 26.65
C PRO A 35 0.82 -7.14 26.33
N ARG A 36 0.34 -6.38 25.33
CA ARG A 36 1.04 -5.20 24.83
C ARG A 36 0.10 -4.25 24.08
N ILE A 37 0.34 -2.95 24.28
CA ILE A 37 -0.25 -1.87 23.50
C ILE A 37 0.91 -1.02 22.99
N GLU A 38 1.04 -0.86 21.68
CA GLU A 38 2.12 -0.10 21.07
C GLU A 38 1.58 0.92 20.08
N MET A 39 2.30 2.03 19.94
CA MET A 39 2.05 3.02 18.92
C MET A 39 3.14 2.95 17.86
N ARG A 40 2.74 3.05 16.60
CA ARG A 40 3.67 3.06 15.46
C ARG A 40 3.21 4.11 14.45
N ALA A 41 4.14 4.98 14.00
CA ALA A 41 3.94 5.74 12.78
C ALA A 41 4.02 4.80 11.58
N GLY A 42 3.13 5.00 10.64
CA GLY A 42 3.05 4.20 9.43
C GLY A 42 1.66 3.63 9.20
N GLN A 43 1.00 4.17 8.20
CA GLN A 43 -0.18 3.59 7.56
C GLN A 43 0.15 3.29 6.09
N THR A 44 -0.84 3.04 5.26
CA THR A 44 -0.65 2.49 3.91
C THR A 44 0.32 3.30 3.04
N GLY A 45 0.20 4.64 3.00
CA GLY A 45 1.11 5.49 2.22
C GLY A 45 2.52 5.52 2.78
N ASP A 46 2.67 5.56 4.12
CA ASP A 46 3.98 5.46 4.75
C ASP A 46 4.65 4.12 4.42
N PHE A 47 3.89 2.98 4.49
CA PHE A 47 4.45 1.67 4.17
C PHE A 47 4.86 1.54 2.71
N VAL A 48 4.06 2.06 1.79
CA VAL A 48 4.46 2.09 0.37
C VAL A 48 5.71 2.94 0.18
N ALA A 49 5.79 4.12 0.82
CA ALA A 49 6.98 4.98 0.73
C ALA A 49 8.24 4.30 1.30
N LEU A 50 8.11 3.61 2.45
CA LEU A 50 9.17 2.83 3.07
C LEU A 50 9.62 1.67 2.17
N GLY A 51 8.67 0.91 1.64
CA GLY A 51 8.93 -0.22 0.74
C GLY A 51 9.65 0.21 -0.53
N LEU A 52 9.16 1.25 -1.20
CA LEU A 52 9.78 1.79 -2.41
C LEU A 52 11.20 2.32 -2.15
N SER A 53 11.39 3.03 -1.04
CA SER A 53 12.71 3.54 -0.64
C SER A 53 13.69 2.40 -0.34
N ALA A 54 13.27 1.36 0.39
CA ALA A 54 14.08 0.18 0.67
C ALA A 54 14.48 -0.58 -0.60
N LEU A 55 13.62 -0.53 -1.63
CA LEU A 55 13.89 -1.08 -2.97
C LEU A 55 14.76 -0.16 -3.84
N GLY A 56 15.25 0.97 -3.29
CA GLY A 56 16.17 1.88 -3.96
C GLY A 56 15.51 2.83 -4.96
N LEU A 57 14.19 3.02 -4.90
CA LEU A 57 13.48 4.03 -5.67
C LEU A 57 13.51 5.37 -4.94
N ARG A 58 13.76 6.45 -5.68
CA ARG A 58 13.69 7.83 -5.15
C ARG A 58 12.23 8.16 -4.91
N THR A 59 11.84 8.15 -3.65
CA THR A 59 10.46 8.29 -3.21
C THR A 59 10.27 9.62 -2.51
N HIS A 60 9.16 10.31 -2.78
CA HIS A 60 8.74 11.53 -2.09
C HIS A 60 7.32 11.33 -1.58
N HIS A 61 7.05 11.66 -0.33
CA HIS A 61 5.71 11.54 0.25
C HIS A 61 5.07 12.92 0.43
N LEU A 62 3.82 13.07 0.01
CA LEU A 62 2.98 14.25 0.19
C LEU A 62 1.72 13.86 0.95
N ASP A 63 1.49 14.42 2.14
CA ASP A 63 0.22 14.21 2.87
C ASP A 63 -0.12 15.39 3.78
N MET A 64 -1.35 15.36 4.29
CA MET A 64 -1.85 16.27 5.30
C MET A 64 -1.57 15.70 6.70
N ILE A 65 -0.83 16.46 7.52
CA ILE A 65 -0.36 16.03 8.84
C ILE A 65 -0.70 17.09 9.88
N GLY A 66 -1.18 16.65 11.04
CA GLY A 66 -1.48 17.52 12.16
C GLY A 66 -0.23 18.04 12.89
N ALA A 67 -0.38 19.19 13.55
CA ALA A 67 0.62 19.74 14.45
C ALA A 67 0.47 19.13 15.85
N ASP A 68 0.58 17.80 15.95
CA ASP A 68 0.39 17.05 17.18
C ASP A 68 1.46 15.95 17.35
N HIS A 69 1.48 15.28 18.49
CA HIS A 69 2.46 14.22 18.78
C HIS A 69 2.44 13.07 17.76
N ALA A 70 1.27 12.72 17.23
CA ALA A 70 1.18 11.70 16.19
C ALA A 70 1.89 12.16 14.89
N GLY A 71 1.73 13.44 14.51
CA GLY A 71 2.48 14.03 13.40
C GLY A 71 3.98 14.03 13.63
N ASP A 72 4.44 14.26 14.87
CA ASP A 72 5.87 14.21 15.19
C ASP A 72 6.47 12.81 14.98
N LEU A 73 5.68 11.76 15.27
CA LEU A 73 6.11 10.38 15.01
C LEU A 73 6.28 10.10 13.51
N ILE A 74 5.38 10.62 12.66
CA ILE A 74 5.48 10.49 11.20
C ILE A 74 6.71 11.25 10.69
N ARG A 75 6.92 12.49 11.13
CA ARG A 75 8.11 13.31 10.78
C ARG A 75 9.40 12.61 11.17
N ALA A 76 9.43 12.00 12.36
CA ALA A 76 10.57 11.22 12.81
C ALA A 76 10.83 10.01 11.92
N LEU A 77 9.80 9.22 11.61
CA LEU A 77 9.90 8.05 10.72
C LEU A 77 10.51 8.44 9.36
N HIS A 78 9.97 9.45 8.71
CA HIS A 78 10.43 9.88 7.39
C HIS A 78 11.87 10.41 7.43
N ARG A 79 12.19 11.25 8.43
CA ARG A 79 13.55 11.76 8.63
C ARG A 79 14.56 10.63 8.85
N ASP A 80 14.24 9.68 9.72
CA ASP A 80 15.14 8.59 10.10
C ASP A 80 15.36 7.59 8.94
N ARG A 81 14.41 7.52 7.99
CA ARG A 81 14.51 6.72 6.77
C ARG A 81 15.01 7.51 5.55
N GLY A 82 15.26 8.81 5.70
CA GLY A 82 15.73 9.66 4.61
C GLY A 82 14.75 9.84 3.47
N ILE A 83 13.43 9.72 3.73
CA ILE A 83 12.38 9.89 2.73
C ILE A 83 11.88 11.33 2.79
N PRO A 84 12.00 12.11 1.70
CA PRO A 84 11.44 13.45 1.63
C PRO A 84 9.93 13.45 1.91
N LEU A 85 9.49 14.32 2.82
CA LEU A 85 8.10 14.50 3.20
C LEU A 85 7.70 15.96 2.97
N THR A 86 6.68 16.18 2.14
CA THR A 86 6.02 17.46 2.02
C THR A 86 4.72 17.41 2.82
N GLU A 87 4.60 18.29 3.80
CA GLU A 87 3.48 18.32 4.72
C GLU A 87 2.51 19.45 4.34
N VAL A 88 1.22 19.13 4.37
CA VAL A 88 0.13 20.10 4.36
C VAL A 88 -0.53 20.07 5.75
N PRO A 89 -0.76 21.22 6.38
CA PRO A 89 -1.39 21.24 7.70
C PRO A 89 -2.78 20.60 7.69
N LEU A 90 -3.04 19.68 8.63
CA LEU A 90 -4.35 19.08 8.87
C LEU A 90 -4.91 19.62 10.19
N PRO A 91 -5.87 20.57 10.17
CA PRO A 91 -6.38 21.23 11.36
C PRO A 91 -7.06 20.27 12.35
N GLY A 92 -7.68 19.20 11.86
CA GLY A 92 -8.31 18.14 12.66
C GLY A 92 -7.34 17.28 13.45
N GLY A 93 -6.04 17.40 13.18
CA GLY A 93 -4.98 16.55 13.75
C GLY A 93 -4.66 15.33 12.89
N THR A 94 -3.54 14.70 13.19
CA THR A 94 -3.00 13.57 12.42
C THR A 94 -3.93 12.36 12.42
N LYS A 95 -4.09 11.71 11.28
CA LYS A 95 -4.89 10.48 11.11
C LYS A 95 -4.40 9.36 12.03
N ARG A 96 -5.32 8.62 12.61
CA ARG A 96 -5.03 7.54 13.57
C ARG A 96 -5.95 6.36 13.35
N ALA A 97 -5.45 5.18 13.72
CA ALA A 97 -6.27 3.98 13.81
C ALA A 97 -5.90 3.15 15.04
N VAL A 98 -6.81 2.26 15.44
CA VAL A 98 -6.54 1.20 16.40
C VAL A 98 -6.65 -0.13 15.67
N ASN A 99 -5.58 -0.93 15.72
CA ASN A 99 -5.54 -2.27 15.15
C ASN A 99 -5.59 -3.30 16.27
N LEU A 100 -6.68 -4.03 16.38
CA LEU A 100 -6.78 -5.21 17.23
C LEU A 100 -6.22 -6.41 16.47
N VAL A 101 -5.20 -7.07 17.01
CA VAL A 101 -4.53 -8.22 16.37
C VAL A 101 -4.82 -9.47 17.20
N GLY A 102 -5.46 -10.46 16.58
CA GLY A 102 -5.77 -11.75 17.20
C GLY A 102 -4.58 -12.71 17.19
N PRO A 103 -4.66 -13.81 17.93
CA PRO A 103 -3.58 -14.79 18.04
C PRO A 103 -3.28 -15.56 16.73
N ASP A 104 -4.21 -15.50 15.78
CA ASP A 104 -4.08 -16.08 14.44
C ASP A 104 -3.56 -15.08 13.39
N GLY A 105 -3.13 -13.87 13.82
CA GLY A 105 -2.64 -12.80 12.96
C GLY A 105 -3.74 -12.02 12.22
N ARG A 106 -5.02 -12.40 12.34
CA ARG A 106 -6.13 -11.60 11.81
C ARG A 106 -6.25 -10.31 12.60
N ARG A 107 -6.73 -9.26 11.91
CA ARG A 107 -6.88 -7.94 12.52
C ARG A 107 -8.27 -7.36 12.30
N LEU A 108 -8.66 -6.45 13.21
CA LEU A 108 -9.77 -5.52 13.07
C LEU A 108 -9.21 -4.11 13.22
N SER A 109 -9.37 -3.28 12.19
CA SER A 109 -8.92 -1.89 12.21
C SER A 109 -10.09 -0.95 12.46
N LEU A 110 -9.90 0.00 13.38
CA LEU A 110 -10.83 1.06 13.72
C LEU A 110 -10.17 2.39 13.35
N TYR A 111 -10.71 3.06 12.33
CA TYR A 111 -10.19 4.34 11.86
C TYR A 111 -10.92 5.51 12.52
N ASP A 112 -10.16 6.53 12.95
CA ASP A 112 -10.69 7.80 13.46
C ASP A 112 -11.11 8.68 12.28
N ASP A 113 -12.37 8.61 11.85
CA ASP A 113 -12.89 9.35 10.71
C ASP A 113 -13.11 10.85 11.00
N SER A 114 -13.05 11.25 12.29
CA SER A 114 -13.13 12.67 12.67
C SER A 114 -11.94 13.52 12.20
N ARG A 115 -10.90 12.88 11.65
CA ARG A 115 -9.66 13.51 11.21
C ARG A 115 -9.47 13.50 9.70
N SER A 116 -10.49 13.18 8.93
CA SER A 116 -10.47 13.22 7.48
C SER A 116 -11.83 13.71 6.99
N HIS A 117 -11.84 14.81 6.26
CA HIS A 117 -13.07 15.43 5.80
C HIS A 117 -13.10 15.52 4.29
N GLU A 118 -14.30 15.41 3.71
CA GLU A 118 -14.50 15.54 2.27
C GLU A 118 -14.04 16.92 1.72
N ALA A 119 -14.00 17.94 2.57
CA ALA A 119 -13.53 19.27 2.22
C ALA A 119 -12.01 19.43 2.22
N ASP A 120 -11.26 18.48 2.77
CA ASP A 120 -9.79 18.53 2.82
C ASP A 120 -9.19 18.47 1.42
N ARG A 121 -8.18 19.29 1.16
CA ARG A 121 -7.52 19.42 -0.15
C ARG A 121 -6.01 19.53 -0.01
N LEU A 122 -5.30 18.83 -0.87
CA LEU A 122 -3.90 19.12 -1.13
C LEU A 122 -3.85 20.39 -2.03
N PRO A 123 -2.96 21.35 -1.75
CA PRO A 123 -2.81 22.52 -2.59
C PRO A 123 -2.40 22.15 -4.02
N GLU A 124 -3.15 22.62 -5.03
CA GLU A 124 -2.90 22.28 -6.43
C GLU A 124 -1.48 22.63 -6.88
N GLU A 125 -0.97 23.78 -6.44
CA GLU A 125 0.38 24.22 -6.76
C GLU A 125 1.43 23.21 -6.25
N THR A 126 1.26 22.69 -5.02
CA THR A 126 2.16 21.68 -4.43
C THR A 126 2.09 20.38 -5.21
N VAL A 127 0.87 19.91 -5.53
CA VAL A 127 0.69 18.67 -6.32
C VAL A 127 1.35 18.81 -7.70
N ARG A 128 1.09 19.92 -8.40
CA ARG A 128 1.67 20.18 -9.73
C ARG A 128 3.19 20.26 -9.70
N ALA A 129 3.77 20.94 -8.71
CA ALA A 129 5.21 21.07 -8.56
C ALA A 129 5.89 19.71 -8.36
N LEU A 130 5.36 18.88 -7.48
CA LEU A 130 5.89 17.53 -7.22
C LEU A 130 5.65 16.58 -8.39
N ALA A 131 4.48 16.65 -9.03
CA ALA A 131 4.18 15.85 -10.21
C ALA A 131 5.13 16.16 -11.38
N ALA A 132 5.49 17.41 -11.60
CA ALA A 132 6.36 17.83 -12.70
C ALA A 132 7.78 17.21 -12.66
N VAL A 133 8.23 16.76 -11.48
CA VAL A 133 9.56 16.14 -11.27
C VAL A 133 9.49 14.64 -10.98
N SER A 134 8.30 14.06 -11.04
CA SER A 134 8.05 12.64 -10.73
C SER A 134 7.75 11.83 -12.00
N ARG A 135 7.98 10.49 -11.93
CA ARG A 135 7.68 9.56 -13.04
C ARG A 135 6.35 8.84 -12.86
N HIS A 136 5.97 8.59 -11.61
CA HIS A 136 4.80 7.82 -11.22
C HIS A 136 4.22 8.38 -9.93
N ALA A 137 2.91 8.22 -9.72
CA ALA A 137 2.25 8.53 -8.47
C ALA A 137 1.57 7.29 -7.89
N HIS A 138 1.81 7.00 -6.61
CA HIS A 138 0.99 6.05 -5.85
C HIS A 138 0.04 6.83 -4.96
N VAL A 139 -1.26 6.58 -5.09
CA VAL A 139 -2.32 7.41 -4.49
C VAL A 139 -3.13 6.59 -3.50
N SER A 140 -3.09 6.99 -2.23
CA SER A 140 -3.94 6.39 -1.19
C SER A 140 -5.38 6.86 -1.33
N ILE A 141 -6.34 6.02 -0.94
CA ILE A 141 -7.78 6.30 -1.05
C ILE A 141 -8.27 7.27 0.04
N THR A 142 -7.84 8.53 -0.04
CA THR A 142 -8.30 9.61 0.87
C THR A 142 -8.94 10.74 0.07
N TYR A 143 -9.86 11.49 0.69
CA TYR A 143 -10.54 12.60 0.00
C TYR A 143 -9.57 13.59 -0.66
N PRO A 144 -8.52 14.10 0.02
CA PRO A 144 -7.56 15.01 -0.60
C PRO A 144 -6.90 14.43 -1.86
N CYS A 145 -6.65 13.12 -1.86
CA CYS A 145 -6.00 12.43 -2.97
C CYS A 145 -6.93 12.24 -4.17
N ALA A 146 -8.23 12.05 -3.96
CA ALA A 146 -9.19 11.97 -5.06
C ALA A 146 -9.17 13.25 -5.90
N PHE A 147 -9.05 14.42 -5.28
CA PHE A 147 -8.97 15.72 -5.97
C PHE A 147 -7.62 15.95 -6.67
N ALA A 148 -6.57 15.23 -6.26
CA ALA A 148 -5.27 15.31 -6.92
C ALA A 148 -5.20 14.49 -8.23
N LEU A 149 -6.04 13.46 -8.41
CA LEU A 149 -6.00 12.57 -9.57
C LEU A 149 -6.02 13.31 -10.93
N PRO A 150 -6.91 14.30 -11.18
CA PRO A 150 -6.88 15.05 -12.43
C PRO A 150 -5.56 15.80 -12.66
N LEU A 151 -4.95 16.35 -11.59
CA LEU A 151 -3.70 17.11 -11.67
C LEU A 151 -2.52 16.19 -12.04
N LEU A 152 -2.48 14.97 -11.47
CA LEU A 152 -1.47 13.97 -11.82
C LEU A 152 -1.59 13.51 -13.27
N ARG A 153 -2.82 13.37 -13.76
CA ARG A 153 -3.10 13.05 -15.15
C ARG A 153 -2.64 14.17 -16.11
N GLU A 154 -2.98 15.42 -15.80
CA GLU A 154 -2.55 16.58 -16.57
C GLU A 154 -1.04 16.69 -16.65
N ALA A 155 -0.34 16.29 -15.59
CA ALA A 155 1.12 16.22 -15.56
C ALA A 155 1.70 15.02 -16.35
N GLY A 156 0.85 14.11 -16.86
CA GLY A 156 1.25 12.94 -17.65
C GLY A 156 1.81 11.77 -16.83
N LEU A 157 1.60 11.74 -15.53
CA LEU A 157 2.05 10.65 -14.68
C LEU A 157 1.20 9.38 -14.90
N THR A 158 1.84 8.22 -14.80
CA THR A 158 1.11 6.99 -14.51
C THR A 158 0.75 6.96 -13.04
N VAL A 159 -0.41 6.39 -12.72
CA VAL A 159 -0.96 6.35 -11.36
C VAL A 159 -1.21 4.93 -10.92
N SER A 160 -0.86 4.61 -9.68
CA SER A 160 -1.29 3.39 -9.01
C SER A 160 -2.07 3.69 -7.74
N THR A 161 -2.92 2.77 -7.32
CA THR A 161 -3.69 2.85 -6.08
C THR A 161 -3.93 1.47 -5.49
N ASP A 162 -4.12 1.40 -4.18
CA ASP A 162 -4.65 0.22 -3.49
C ASP A 162 -6.05 0.54 -2.95
N LEU A 163 -7.03 -0.23 -3.40
CA LEU A 163 -8.43 -0.12 -2.97
C LEU A 163 -8.71 -0.91 -1.68
N HIS A 164 -7.67 -1.57 -1.14
CA HIS A 164 -7.76 -2.37 0.08
C HIS A 164 -8.89 -3.42 0.01
N ASN A 165 -9.81 -3.39 0.98
CA ASN A 165 -10.94 -4.31 1.07
C ASN A 165 -12.21 -3.73 0.42
N TRP A 166 -12.09 -3.03 -0.70
CA TRP A 166 -13.24 -2.57 -1.46
C TRP A 166 -14.14 -3.76 -1.85
N ASP A 167 -15.44 -3.57 -1.72
CA ASP A 167 -16.46 -4.59 -2.02
C ASP A 167 -16.90 -4.62 -3.50
N GLY A 168 -16.32 -3.75 -4.33
CA GLY A 168 -16.67 -3.60 -5.74
C GLY A 168 -17.90 -2.70 -5.99
N THR A 169 -18.49 -2.13 -4.94
CA THR A 169 -19.75 -1.35 -5.04
C THR A 169 -19.72 0.01 -4.33
N ASN A 170 -18.91 0.17 -3.31
CA ASN A 170 -18.82 1.42 -2.56
C ASN A 170 -18.30 2.56 -3.47
N PRO A 171 -19.13 3.61 -3.74
CA PRO A 171 -18.79 4.68 -4.69
C PRO A 171 -17.61 5.55 -4.23
N TYR A 172 -17.26 5.53 -2.96
CA TYR A 172 -16.09 6.23 -2.44
C TYR A 172 -14.78 5.81 -3.14
N HIS A 173 -14.67 4.54 -3.52
CA HIS A 173 -13.46 3.99 -4.16
C HIS A 173 -13.43 4.18 -5.68
N GLU A 174 -14.58 4.46 -6.31
CA GLU A 174 -14.69 4.52 -7.77
C GLU A 174 -13.73 5.53 -8.44
N PRO A 175 -13.53 6.76 -7.93
CA PRO A 175 -12.58 7.69 -8.53
C PRO A 175 -11.16 7.12 -8.62
N PHE A 176 -10.72 6.40 -7.59
CA PHE A 176 -9.40 5.77 -7.55
C PHE A 176 -9.34 4.56 -8.49
N ALA A 177 -10.36 3.69 -8.46
CA ALA A 177 -10.46 2.52 -9.32
C ALA A 177 -10.45 2.86 -10.80
N HIS A 178 -11.08 3.98 -11.19
CA HIS A 178 -11.25 4.35 -12.59
C HIS A 178 -10.12 5.23 -13.14
N GLU A 179 -9.40 5.96 -12.28
CA GLU A 179 -8.37 6.91 -12.72
C GLU A 179 -6.95 6.34 -12.67
N ALA A 180 -6.72 5.22 -11.99
CA ALA A 180 -5.41 4.61 -11.89
C ALA A 180 -5.08 3.70 -13.09
N ASP A 181 -3.79 3.65 -13.46
CA ASP A 181 -3.25 2.75 -14.50
C ASP A 181 -2.94 1.35 -13.94
N VAL A 182 -2.60 1.28 -12.63
CA VAL A 182 -2.35 0.04 -11.90
C VAL A 182 -3.19 0.04 -10.64
N VAL A 183 -4.04 -0.96 -10.47
CA VAL A 183 -4.96 -1.05 -9.34
C VAL A 183 -4.67 -2.32 -8.53
N PHE A 184 -4.50 -2.16 -7.23
CA PHE A 184 -4.45 -3.25 -6.26
C PHE A 184 -5.77 -3.30 -5.50
N VAL A 185 -6.22 -4.50 -5.14
CA VAL A 185 -7.43 -4.73 -4.33
C VAL A 185 -7.29 -6.05 -3.57
N SER A 186 -7.86 -6.17 -2.38
CA SER A 186 -7.94 -7.44 -1.67
C SER A 186 -9.18 -8.22 -2.11
N THR A 187 -9.06 -9.54 -2.27
CA THR A 187 -10.22 -10.42 -2.53
C THR A 187 -11.14 -10.56 -1.33
N THR A 188 -10.73 -10.14 -0.14
CA THR A 188 -11.42 -10.43 1.13
C THR A 188 -12.88 -9.98 1.15
N ALA A 189 -13.21 -8.83 0.52
CA ALA A 189 -14.57 -8.31 0.48
C ALA A 189 -15.26 -8.51 -0.88
N LEU A 190 -14.58 -9.10 -1.87
CA LEU A 190 -15.11 -9.28 -3.21
C LEU A 190 -15.96 -10.56 -3.29
N ALA A 191 -17.23 -10.44 -3.69
CA ALA A 191 -18.09 -11.58 -3.96
C ALA A 191 -17.64 -12.37 -5.20
N ASP A 192 -17.12 -11.66 -6.20
CA ASP A 192 -16.61 -12.21 -7.47
C ASP A 192 -15.35 -11.38 -7.88
N PRO A 193 -14.15 -11.83 -7.50
CA PRO A 193 -12.92 -11.12 -7.81
C PRO A 193 -12.67 -10.94 -9.31
N GLU A 194 -12.92 -11.97 -10.12
CA GLU A 194 -12.70 -11.92 -11.57
C GLU A 194 -13.57 -10.84 -12.22
N ARG A 195 -14.87 -10.87 -11.92
CA ARG A 195 -15.81 -9.87 -12.41
C ARG A 195 -15.40 -8.46 -12.00
N THR A 196 -15.00 -8.26 -10.73
CA THR A 196 -14.61 -6.94 -10.23
C THR A 196 -13.35 -6.43 -10.93
N MET A 197 -12.33 -7.28 -11.11
CA MET A 197 -11.12 -6.92 -11.85
C MET A 197 -11.43 -6.48 -13.28
N ARG A 198 -12.30 -7.20 -13.99
CA ARG A 198 -12.73 -6.83 -15.34
C ARG A 198 -13.51 -5.50 -15.35
N GLN A 199 -14.40 -5.29 -14.38
CA GLN A 199 -15.14 -4.02 -14.25
C GLN A 199 -14.23 -2.83 -14.02
N ILE A 200 -13.18 -2.96 -13.19
CA ILE A 200 -12.18 -1.92 -12.99
C ILE A 200 -11.51 -1.56 -14.31
N ALA A 201 -11.04 -2.56 -15.06
CA ALA A 201 -10.35 -2.34 -16.33
C ALA A 201 -11.28 -1.77 -17.43
N GLU A 202 -12.52 -2.25 -17.50
CA GLU A 202 -13.51 -1.85 -18.52
C GLU A 202 -14.06 -0.42 -18.29
N ARG A 203 -14.26 -0.04 -17.03
CA ARG A 203 -14.83 1.27 -16.67
C ARG A 203 -13.79 2.35 -16.45
N GLY A 204 -12.55 1.94 -16.18
CA GLY A 204 -11.44 2.82 -15.82
C GLY A 204 -10.33 2.84 -16.85
N ARG A 205 -9.15 3.21 -16.38
CA ARG A 205 -7.93 3.32 -17.17
C ARG A 205 -6.95 2.19 -16.88
N ALA A 206 -7.28 1.31 -15.94
CA ALA A 206 -6.37 0.29 -15.45
C ALA A 206 -5.90 -0.63 -16.59
N ARG A 207 -4.61 -0.63 -16.83
CA ARG A 207 -3.93 -1.58 -17.71
C ARG A 207 -3.59 -2.86 -16.97
N VAL A 208 -3.48 -2.74 -15.66
CA VAL A 208 -3.19 -3.86 -14.76
C VAL A 208 -4.07 -3.74 -13.52
N VAL A 209 -4.70 -4.87 -13.16
CA VAL A 209 -5.39 -5.01 -11.88
C VAL A 209 -4.84 -6.23 -11.16
N VAL A 210 -4.46 -6.07 -9.89
CA VAL A 210 -4.00 -7.18 -9.04
C VAL A 210 -4.97 -7.35 -7.88
N ALA A 211 -5.54 -8.54 -7.75
CA ALA A 211 -6.39 -8.92 -6.62
C ALA A 211 -5.60 -9.85 -5.68
N THR A 212 -5.17 -9.34 -4.52
CA THR A 212 -4.40 -10.12 -3.55
C THR A 212 -5.31 -11.03 -2.73
N ALA A 213 -4.94 -12.30 -2.58
CA ALA A 213 -5.72 -13.35 -1.93
C ALA A 213 -5.02 -13.98 -0.71
N GLY A 214 -4.13 -13.25 -0.06
CA GLY A 214 -3.39 -13.72 1.13
C GLY A 214 -2.60 -14.99 0.87
N ALA A 215 -2.91 -16.05 1.62
CA ALA A 215 -2.23 -17.35 1.49
C ALA A 215 -2.51 -18.07 0.16
N GLU A 216 -3.50 -17.65 -0.61
CA GLU A 216 -3.80 -18.18 -1.94
C GLU A 216 -3.01 -17.48 -3.05
N GLY A 217 -2.20 -16.46 -2.70
CA GLY A 217 -1.40 -15.69 -3.66
C GLY A 217 -2.14 -14.46 -4.17
N ALA A 218 -2.19 -14.27 -5.49
CA ALA A 218 -2.89 -13.15 -6.12
C ALA A 218 -3.42 -13.52 -7.51
N TYR A 219 -4.35 -12.72 -8.01
CA TYR A 219 -4.81 -12.77 -9.39
C TYR A 219 -4.34 -11.51 -10.12
N LEU A 220 -3.84 -11.66 -11.32
CA LEU A 220 -3.34 -10.59 -12.17
C LEU A 220 -4.18 -10.50 -13.44
N LEU A 221 -4.84 -9.39 -13.66
CA LEU A 221 -5.44 -9.03 -14.95
C LEU A 221 -4.47 -8.11 -15.69
N ALA A 222 -3.98 -8.56 -16.82
CA ALA A 222 -3.17 -7.79 -17.76
C ALA A 222 -3.48 -8.26 -19.18
N ASP A 223 -3.43 -7.35 -20.16
CA ASP A 223 -3.69 -7.65 -21.58
C ASP A 223 -5.02 -8.43 -21.81
N GLY A 224 -6.03 -8.21 -20.95
CA GLY A 224 -7.35 -8.85 -21.00
C GLY A 224 -7.42 -10.25 -20.41
N GLU A 225 -6.31 -10.82 -19.96
CA GLU A 225 -6.22 -12.16 -19.36
C GLU A 225 -6.04 -12.09 -17.84
N ILE A 226 -6.72 -12.99 -17.13
CA ILE A 226 -6.53 -13.19 -15.69
C ILE A 226 -5.65 -14.41 -15.47
N THR A 227 -4.53 -14.22 -14.78
CA THR A 227 -3.60 -15.28 -14.42
C THR A 227 -3.43 -15.35 -12.90
N HIS A 228 -3.21 -16.56 -12.38
CA HIS A 228 -2.90 -16.75 -10.97
C HIS A 228 -1.42 -16.53 -10.70
N VAL A 229 -1.11 -15.75 -9.69
CA VAL A 229 0.25 -15.52 -9.16
C VAL A 229 0.41 -16.36 -7.90
N PRO A 230 1.21 -17.40 -7.92
CA PRO A 230 1.37 -18.26 -6.74
C PRO A 230 1.93 -17.53 -5.53
N VAL A 231 1.52 -17.97 -4.35
CA VAL A 231 2.10 -17.49 -3.10
C VAL A 231 3.59 -17.81 -3.05
N VAL A 232 4.38 -16.90 -2.54
CA VAL A 232 5.79 -17.11 -2.23
C VAL A 232 5.91 -17.53 -0.76
N THR A 233 6.65 -18.62 -0.50
CA THR A 233 6.93 -19.03 0.88
C THR A 233 7.71 -17.93 1.59
N PRO A 234 7.22 -17.42 2.73
CA PRO A 234 7.92 -16.42 3.53
C PRO A 234 9.30 -16.90 3.98
N PRO A 235 10.31 -16.03 4.12
CA PRO A 235 11.67 -16.41 4.51
C PRO A 235 11.80 -16.81 5.97
N ALA A 236 10.78 -16.54 6.78
CA ALA A 236 10.70 -16.88 8.21
C ALA A 236 9.24 -17.17 8.58
N PRO A 237 8.94 -17.66 9.80
CA PRO A 237 7.56 -17.85 10.25
C PRO A 237 6.72 -16.57 10.10
N VAL A 238 5.49 -16.74 9.66
CA VAL A 238 4.51 -15.63 9.58
C VAL A 238 4.19 -15.14 10.98
N ILE A 239 4.38 -13.85 11.20
CA ILE A 239 4.09 -13.17 12.47
C ILE A 239 2.80 -12.38 12.33
N ASP A 240 2.64 -11.66 11.21
CA ASP A 240 1.58 -10.69 10.99
C ASP A 240 1.42 -10.43 9.48
N SER A 241 0.21 -10.21 9.02
CA SER A 241 -0.05 -9.86 7.61
C SER A 241 -0.21 -8.34 7.37
N ASN A 242 0.00 -7.52 8.41
CA ASN A 242 -0.12 -6.08 8.28
C ASN A 242 0.97 -5.51 7.36
N GLY A 243 0.57 -4.66 6.40
CA GLY A 243 1.50 -4.09 5.43
C GLY A 243 1.91 -5.03 4.28
N ALA A 244 1.43 -6.29 4.24
CA ALA A 244 1.76 -7.21 3.16
C ALA A 244 1.24 -6.73 1.79
N GLY A 245 0.07 -6.08 1.74
CA GLY A 245 -0.47 -5.44 0.54
C GLY A 245 0.39 -4.27 0.08
N ASP A 246 0.77 -3.38 1.01
CA ASP A 246 1.62 -2.22 0.73
C ASP A 246 3.01 -2.65 0.23
N ALA A 247 3.57 -3.70 0.83
CA ALA A 247 4.83 -4.29 0.38
C ALA A 247 4.69 -4.96 -1.00
N PHE A 248 3.56 -5.65 -1.26
CA PHE A 248 3.26 -6.20 -2.59
C PHE A 248 3.22 -5.07 -3.63
N ALA A 249 2.50 -3.99 -3.36
CA ALA A 249 2.43 -2.83 -4.25
C ALA A 249 3.83 -2.23 -4.51
N SER A 250 4.66 -2.09 -3.48
CA SER A 250 6.03 -1.58 -3.60
C SER A 250 6.91 -2.47 -4.49
N GLY A 251 6.88 -3.78 -4.27
CA GLY A 251 7.61 -4.75 -5.09
C GLY A 251 7.12 -4.76 -6.54
N PHE A 252 5.81 -4.72 -6.76
CA PHE A 252 5.22 -4.62 -8.10
C PHE A 252 5.70 -3.37 -8.84
N LEU A 253 5.66 -2.21 -8.17
CA LEU A 253 6.05 -0.93 -8.74
C LEU A 253 7.54 -0.86 -9.07
N LEU A 254 8.42 -1.54 -8.33
CA LEU A 254 9.82 -1.70 -8.73
C LEU A 254 9.95 -2.31 -10.13
N GLY A 255 9.25 -3.42 -10.38
CA GLY A 255 9.24 -4.07 -11.69
C GLY A 255 8.59 -3.20 -12.77
N TRP A 256 7.44 -2.61 -12.47
CA TRP A 256 6.69 -1.74 -13.37
C TRP A 256 7.52 -0.57 -13.89
N LEU A 257 8.19 0.15 -12.97
CA LEU A 257 9.04 1.29 -13.31
C LEU A 257 10.35 0.89 -13.99
N SER A 258 10.74 -0.37 -13.87
CA SER A 258 11.88 -0.97 -14.58
C SER A 258 11.48 -1.49 -15.97
N GLY A 259 10.20 -1.43 -16.37
CA GLY A 259 9.71 -1.89 -17.67
C GLY A 259 9.54 -3.40 -17.76
N GLU A 260 9.47 -4.10 -16.64
CA GLU A 260 9.24 -5.55 -16.61
C GLU A 260 7.79 -5.92 -17.01
N PRO A 261 7.55 -7.09 -17.59
CA PRO A 261 6.20 -7.59 -17.83
C PRO A 261 5.38 -7.69 -16.54
N ALA A 262 4.06 -7.46 -16.61
CA ALA A 262 3.18 -7.43 -15.45
C ALA A 262 3.26 -8.72 -14.59
N ALA A 263 3.38 -9.89 -15.21
CA ALA A 263 3.56 -11.15 -14.51
C ALA A 263 4.85 -11.18 -13.66
N ARG A 264 5.94 -10.58 -14.16
CA ARG A 264 7.20 -10.48 -13.40
C ARG A 264 7.08 -9.44 -12.28
N CYS A 265 6.41 -8.31 -12.53
CA CYS A 265 6.09 -7.32 -11.49
C CYS A 265 5.30 -7.95 -10.34
N ALA A 266 4.30 -8.78 -10.64
CA ALA A 266 3.50 -9.48 -9.65
C ALA A 266 4.34 -10.47 -8.81
N ARG A 267 5.37 -11.10 -9.39
CA ARG A 267 6.31 -11.94 -8.63
C ARG A 267 7.17 -11.12 -7.67
N TYR A 268 7.62 -9.91 -8.07
CA TYR A 268 8.31 -8.99 -7.16
C TYR A 268 7.40 -8.61 -5.99
N GLY A 269 6.14 -8.30 -6.30
CA GLY A 269 5.12 -8.03 -5.28
C GLY A 269 4.93 -9.21 -4.32
N ALA A 270 4.78 -10.43 -4.84
CA ALA A 270 4.60 -11.63 -4.02
C ALA A 270 5.79 -11.89 -3.07
N ILE A 271 7.02 -11.65 -3.53
CA ILE A 271 8.23 -11.77 -2.69
C ILE A 271 8.22 -10.72 -1.57
N ALA A 272 7.92 -9.45 -1.92
CA ALA A 272 7.89 -8.36 -0.94
C ALA A 272 6.78 -8.54 0.10
N GLY A 273 5.58 -8.96 -0.34
CA GLY A 273 4.46 -9.27 0.55
C GLY A 273 4.76 -10.46 1.48
N ALA A 274 5.40 -11.51 0.97
CA ALA A 274 5.82 -12.65 1.78
C ALA A 274 6.85 -12.26 2.86
N PHE A 275 7.80 -11.39 2.53
CA PHE A 275 8.74 -10.83 3.50
C PHE A 275 8.02 -10.02 4.58
N ALA A 276 7.11 -9.14 4.19
CA ALA A 276 6.35 -8.29 5.13
C ALA A 276 5.59 -9.12 6.17
N CYS A 277 5.07 -10.30 5.80
CA CYS A 277 4.41 -11.21 6.75
C CYS A 277 5.34 -11.72 7.87
N THR A 278 6.65 -11.57 7.75
CA THR A 278 7.63 -11.95 8.80
C THR A 278 8.03 -10.81 9.71
N VAL A 279 7.50 -9.60 9.44
CA VAL A 279 7.76 -8.39 10.24
C VAL A 279 6.59 -8.19 11.21
N PRO A 280 6.85 -7.93 12.51
CA PRO A 280 5.77 -7.62 13.46
C PRO A 280 4.97 -6.38 13.05
N ALA A 281 3.67 -6.34 13.40
CA ALA A 281 2.80 -5.17 13.15
C ALA A 281 3.38 -3.84 13.66
N THR A 282 4.24 -3.90 14.67
CA THR A 282 4.96 -2.76 15.24
C THR A 282 6.23 -2.38 14.46
N GLY A 283 6.66 -3.25 13.53
CA GLY A 283 7.85 -3.03 12.71
C GLY A 283 7.57 -2.16 11.48
N THR A 284 8.64 -1.57 10.96
CA THR A 284 8.63 -0.77 9.71
C THR A 284 9.70 -1.24 8.72
N ASP A 285 10.17 -2.48 8.88
CA ASP A 285 11.20 -3.06 8.01
C ASP A 285 10.60 -3.54 6.69
N SER A 286 11.32 -3.29 5.62
CA SER A 286 10.96 -3.68 4.26
C SER A 286 12.10 -4.46 3.62
N ILE A 287 11.78 -5.33 2.67
CA ILE A 287 12.80 -6.06 1.92
C ILE A 287 13.65 -5.11 1.09
N GLY A 288 14.97 -5.25 1.16
CA GLY A 288 15.88 -4.51 0.30
C GLY A 288 15.93 -5.09 -1.13
N ARG A 289 16.33 -4.24 -2.10
CA ARG A 289 16.38 -4.59 -3.52
C ARG A 289 17.20 -5.84 -3.81
N ASP A 290 18.39 -5.94 -3.26
CA ASP A 290 19.30 -7.07 -3.53
C ASP A 290 18.72 -8.38 -3.01
N ALA A 291 18.10 -8.37 -1.82
CA ALA A 291 17.45 -9.54 -1.24
C ALA A 291 16.22 -9.97 -2.08
N LEU A 292 15.42 -9.02 -2.55
CA LEU A 292 14.28 -9.30 -3.44
C LEU A 292 14.75 -9.94 -4.75
N LEU A 293 15.77 -9.37 -5.41
CA LEU A 293 16.29 -9.88 -6.68
C LEU A 293 16.96 -11.27 -6.51
N ALA A 294 17.69 -11.48 -5.42
CA ALA A 294 18.25 -12.79 -5.10
C ALA A 294 17.15 -13.84 -4.93
N ARG A 295 16.10 -13.52 -4.18
CA ARG A 295 14.97 -14.43 -4.00
C ARG A 295 14.24 -14.75 -5.31
N LEU A 296 14.09 -13.75 -6.18
CA LEU A 296 13.52 -13.98 -7.51
C LEU A 296 14.36 -14.96 -8.34
N ALA A 297 15.68 -14.80 -8.35
CA ALA A 297 16.59 -15.68 -9.08
C ALA A 297 16.51 -17.13 -8.56
N GLU A 298 16.39 -17.33 -7.25
CA GLU A 298 16.18 -18.66 -6.67
C GLU A 298 14.88 -19.32 -7.16
N LEU A 299 13.77 -18.53 -7.21
CA LEU A 299 12.47 -19.01 -7.66
C LEU A 299 12.50 -19.34 -9.17
N ASP A 300 13.21 -18.54 -9.98
CA ASP A 300 13.38 -18.79 -11.40
C ASP A 300 14.18 -20.08 -11.66
N ALA A 301 15.25 -20.30 -10.89
CA ALA A 301 16.06 -21.52 -10.98
C ALA A 301 15.28 -22.78 -10.57
N ALA A 302 14.48 -22.69 -9.51
CA ALA A 302 13.63 -23.79 -9.06
C ALA A 302 12.55 -24.15 -10.09
N ALA A 303 11.94 -23.17 -10.75
CA ALA A 303 10.95 -23.39 -11.81
C ALA A 303 11.58 -24.07 -13.05
N ALA A 304 12.79 -23.65 -13.46
CA ALA A 304 13.52 -24.27 -14.56
C ALA A 304 13.91 -25.71 -14.27
N GLY A 305 14.29 -26.04 -13.00
CA GLY A 305 14.64 -27.41 -12.60
C GLY A 305 13.45 -28.36 -12.48
N ALA A 306 12.24 -27.86 -12.20
CA ALA A 306 11.03 -28.66 -12.12
C ALA A 306 10.41 -29.01 -13.49
N GLY A 307 10.83 -28.33 -14.56
CA GLY A 307 10.38 -28.54 -15.96
C GLY A 307 11.32 -29.42 -16.79
N ALA A 308 12.45 -29.84 -16.23
CA ALA A 308 13.44 -30.73 -16.85
C ALA A 308 13.31 -32.17 -16.31
#